data_847260f4dc619201900c938cd7393c83
#
_entry.id   847260f4dc619201900c938cd7393c83
#
_cell.length_a   1.000
_cell.length_b   1.000
_cell.length_c   1.000
_cell.angle_alpha   90.00
_cell.angle_beta   90.00
_cell.angle_gamma   90.00
#
_symmetry.space_group_name_H-M   'P 1'
#
loop_
_entity.id
_entity.type
_entity.pdbx_description
1 polymer ?
#
loop_
_entity_poly.entity_id
_entity_poly.type
_entity_poly.pdbx_seq_one_letter_code
_entity_poly.pdbx_strand_id
1 'polypeptide(L)'
;MKQKIALLSDIHGNITALEAVLADAKKQKVTDYWFLGDLLAPGTGRRKILDLVAALPISIQVRGNWEDSIWNALHGKLDISRPSHLYMVCLCQYLLEEVTPEELDRLHELPLQLLTKVGDLEIAVTHHLPDKNWGRELIHIGQQENFDCLFEGNNCAIAIYGHIHQQCLRYATGGQMIINPGSIGQPFFLDACLRKDLRAQYAILKIDEQGLADVDFRRVAYDVNKELEMARTFKLPYYEVYYESLVHGIHHTHNHDLLRAISEREDYVAQLKEFF
;
A
#
# COMPACT_ATOMS: atom_id res chain seq x y z
N MET A 1 22.62 -1.07 19.30
CA MET A 1 21.92 0.24 19.12
C MET A 1 20.42 -0.03 19.04
N LYS A 2 19.62 0.77 19.71
CA LYS A 2 18.16 0.69 19.60
C LYS A 2 17.73 1.15 18.20
N GLN A 3 17.10 0.27 17.43
CA GLN A 3 16.58 0.58 16.10
C GLN A 3 15.09 0.90 16.18
N LYS A 4 14.64 1.87 15.39
CA LYS A 4 13.24 2.22 15.19
C LYS A 4 12.97 2.25 13.70
N ILE A 5 12.25 1.28 13.22
CA ILE A 5 11.96 1.06 11.80
C ILE A 5 10.50 1.43 11.56
N ALA A 6 10.22 2.40 10.68
CA ALA A 6 8.86 2.66 10.23
C ALA A 6 8.46 1.66 9.17
N LEU A 7 7.39 0.94 9.42
CA LEU A 7 6.76 0.02 8.49
C LEU A 7 5.67 0.78 7.72
N LEU A 8 5.93 1.08 6.45
CA LEU A 8 5.04 1.83 5.56
C LEU A 8 4.43 0.89 4.53
N SER A 9 3.12 0.90 4.39
CA SER A 9 2.39 0.04 3.45
C SER A 9 1.21 0.78 2.84
N ASP A 10 0.86 0.39 1.61
CA ASP A 10 -0.42 0.75 1.00
C ASP A 10 -0.67 2.26 1.02
N ILE A 11 0.29 3.02 0.47
CA ILE A 11 0.22 4.49 0.39
C ILE A 11 -0.84 4.92 -0.62
N HIS A 12 -0.99 4.14 -1.70
CA HIS A 12 -2.03 4.34 -2.71
C HIS A 12 -2.10 5.77 -3.24
N GLY A 13 -0.96 6.40 -3.46
CA GLY A 13 -0.91 7.74 -4.02
C GLY A 13 -1.40 8.86 -3.08
N ASN A 14 -1.78 8.58 -1.83
CA ASN A 14 -2.27 9.59 -0.89
C ASN A 14 -1.11 10.40 -0.30
N ILE A 15 -0.78 11.48 -0.99
CA ILE A 15 0.40 12.30 -0.64
C ILE A 15 0.22 13.04 0.69
N THR A 16 -0.98 13.52 1.01
CA THR A 16 -1.21 14.24 2.27
C THR A 16 -1.13 13.32 3.47
N ALA A 17 -1.58 12.07 3.33
CA ALA A 17 -1.42 11.04 4.36
C ALA A 17 0.05 10.66 4.55
N LEU A 18 0.80 10.46 3.46
CA LEU A 18 2.23 10.17 3.53
C LEU A 18 3.01 11.29 4.20
N GLU A 19 2.79 12.56 3.82
CA GLU A 19 3.43 13.72 4.45
C GLU A 19 3.19 13.75 5.98
N ALA A 20 1.95 13.48 6.41
CA ALA A 20 1.59 13.44 7.83
C ALA A 20 2.29 12.30 8.57
N VAL A 21 2.32 11.09 7.97
CA VAL A 21 3.01 9.92 8.54
C VAL A 21 4.52 10.17 8.65
N LEU A 22 5.16 10.73 7.62
CA LEU A 22 6.60 11.04 7.66
C LEU A 22 6.92 12.10 8.72
N ALA A 23 6.05 13.10 8.91
CA ALA A 23 6.20 14.10 9.96
C ALA A 23 6.08 13.47 11.37
N ASP A 24 5.16 12.51 11.56
CA ASP A 24 5.04 11.76 12.81
C ASP A 24 6.25 10.83 13.04
N ALA A 25 6.66 10.07 12.04
CA ALA A 25 7.83 9.17 12.10
C ALA A 25 9.11 9.94 12.50
N LYS A 26 9.31 11.15 11.95
CA LYS A 26 10.41 12.04 12.33
C LYS A 26 10.34 12.45 13.82
N LYS A 27 9.14 12.78 14.33
CA LYS A 27 8.95 13.09 15.77
C LYS A 27 9.24 11.87 16.65
N GLN A 28 8.93 10.66 16.17
CA GLN A 28 9.23 9.40 16.85
C GLN A 28 10.72 9.02 16.79
N LYS A 29 11.54 9.78 16.02
CA LYS A 29 12.98 9.53 15.80
C LYS A 29 13.21 8.16 15.16
N VAL A 30 12.42 7.85 14.13
CA VAL A 30 12.62 6.68 13.27
C VAL A 30 13.97 6.80 12.56
N THR A 31 14.70 5.69 12.46
CA THR A 31 16.07 5.63 11.91
C THR A 31 16.13 4.92 10.56
N ASP A 32 15.09 4.16 10.21
CA ASP A 32 15.00 3.39 8.97
C ASP A 32 13.54 3.27 8.54
N TYR A 33 13.29 3.06 7.25
CA TYR A 33 11.97 2.91 6.67
C TYR A 33 11.91 1.64 5.83
N TRP A 34 10.86 0.84 6.03
CA TRP A 34 10.57 -0.34 5.24
C TRP A 34 9.27 -0.13 4.50
N PHE A 35 9.31 -0.32 3.19
CA PHE A 35 8.17 -0.11 2.32
C PHE A 35 7.61 -1.46 1.82
N LEU A 36 6.32 -1.70 2.07
CA LEU A 36 5.67 -3.00 1.89
C LEU A 36 4.78 -3.08 0.63
N GLY A 37 4.95 -2.19 -0.35
CA GLY A 37 4.20 -2.21 -1.61
C GLY A 37 3.00 -1.25 -1.65
N ASP A 38 2.39 -1.15 -2.84
CA ASP A 38 1.27 -0.30 -3.18
C ASP A 38 1.54 1.20 -2.95
N LEU A 39 2.57 1.70 -3.65
CA LEU A 39 3.08 3.06 -3.51
C LEU A 39 2.18 4.10 -4.19
N LEU A 40 1.92 3.88 -5.48
CA LEU A 40 1.21 4.82 -6.35
C LEU A 40 -0.24 4.36 -6.56
N ALA A 41 -1.08 5.26 -7.08
CA ALA A 41 -2.48 5.02 -7.42
C ALA A 41 -3.33 4.35 -6.30
N PRO A 42 -4.61 4.74 -6.23
CA PRO A 42 -5.29 5.67 -7.11
C PRO A 42 -5.14 7.16 -6.76
N GLY A 43 -4.38 7.55 -5.74
CA GLY A 43 -4.30 8.93 -5.25
C GLY A 43 -3.47 9.88 -6.10
N THR A 44 -3.28 11.10 -5.59
CA THR A 44 -2.81 12.26 -6.36
C THR A 44 -1.29 12.41 -6.44
N GLY A 45 -0.56 11.65 -5.65
CA GLY A 45 0.81 12.01 -5.27
C GLY A 45 1.93 11.60 -6.24
N ARG A 46 1.61 11.15 -7.43
CA ARG A 46 2.51 10.82 -8.57
C ARG A 46 4.01 11.05 -8.31
N ARG A 47 4.66 11.99 -9.02
CA ARG A 47 6.06 12.37 -8.89
C ARG A 47 6.47 12.70 -7.45
N LYS A 48 5.63 13.45 -6.75
CA LYS A 48 5.96 13.90 -5.40
C LYS A 48 6.13 12.76 -4.39
N ILE A 49 5.38 11.65 -4.55
CA ILE A 49 5.59 10.46 -3.71
C ILE A 49 6.94 9.82 -3.99
N LEU A 50 7.31 9.65 -5.27
CA LEU A 50 8.61 9.09 -5.63
C LEU A 50 9.76 9.92 -5.06
N ASP A 51 9.69 11.26 -5.17
CA ASP A 51 10.70 12.16 -4.64
C ASP A 51 10.81 12.07 -3.10
N LEU A 52 9.68 12.01 -2.39
CA LEU A 52 9.68 11.85 -0.94
C LEU A 52 10.28 10.50 -0.52
N VAL A 53 9.88 9.42 -1.19
CA VAL A 53 10.38 8.06 -0.91
C VAL A 53 11.88 7.97 -1.21
N ALA A 54 12.34 8.54 -2.32
CA ALA A 54 13.75 8.56 -2.69
C ALA A 54 14.64 9.35 -1.68
N ALA A 55 14.06 10.30 -0.94
CA ALA A 55 14.76 11.08 0.07
C ALA A 55 14.87 10.39 1.45
N LEU A 56 14.20 9.24 1.64
CA LEU A 56 14.21 8.51 2.91
C LEU A 56 15.33 7.47 2.95
N PRO A 57 15.88 7.17 4.13
CA PRO A 57 16.77 6.03 4.33
C PRO A 57 15.94 4.73 4.33
N ILE A 58 15.55 4.25 3.16
CA ILE A 58 14.79 3.01 3.00
C ILE A 58 15.77 1.86 2.78
N SER A 59 15.72 0.85 3.65
CA SER A 59 16.57 -0.34 3.54
C SER A 59 15.83 -1.56 2.95
N ILE A 60 14.51 -1.60 3.04
CA ILE A 60 13.66 -2.70 2.54
C ILE A 60 12.53 -2.13 1.68
N GLN A 61 12.36 -2.72 0.49
CA GLN A 61 11.22 -2.47 -0.39
C GLN A 61 10.75 -3.77 -1.02
N VAL A 62 9.45 -4.04 -0.97
CA VAL A 62 8.82 -5.16 -1.68
C VAL A 62 7.68 -4.65 -2.56
N ARG A 63 7.35 -5.43 -3.59
CA ARG A 63 6.34 -5.12 -4.59
C ARG A 63 4.94 -5.48 -4.11
N GLY A 64 4.00 -4.54 -4.24
CA GLY A 64 2.57 -4.79 -4.03
C GLY A 64 1.83 -5.20 -5.30
N ASN A 65 0.54 -5.45 -5.18
CA ASN A 65 -0.29 -5.86 -6.31
C ASN A 65 -0.67 -4.68 -7.22
N TRP A 66 -0.63 -3.45 -6.73
CA TRP A 66 -0.87 -2.28 -7.56
C TRP A 66 0.31 -1.98 -8.47
N GLU A 67 1.55 -2.23 -8.05
CA GLU A 67 2.72 -2.18 -8.93
C GLU A 67 2.53 -3.13 -10.12
N ASP A 68 2.07 -4.38 -9.88
CA ASP A 68 1.79 -5.35 -10.94
C ASP A 68 0.61 -4.91 -11.84
N SER A 69 -0.45 -4.35 -11.26
CA SER A 69 -1.63 -3.91 -12.00
C SER A 69 -1.33 -2.73 -12.91
N ILE A 70 -0.59 -1.74 -12.43
CA ILE A 70 -0.13 -0.58 -13.21
C ILE A 70 0.85 -1.00 -14.30
N TRP A 71 1.78 -1.90 -13.99
CA TRP A 71 2.71 -2.45 -14.97
C TRP A 71 1.98 -3.21 -16.09
N ASN A 72 0.98 -4.01 -15.76
CA ASN A 72 0.14 -4.69 -16.75
C ASN A 72 -0.64 -3.69 -17.62
N ALA A 73 -1.12 -2.57 -17.04
CA ALA A 73 -1.74 -1.49 -17.79
C ALA A 73 -0.76 -0.82 -18.75
N LEU A 74 0.44 -0.47 -18.27
CA LEU A 74 1.52 0.16 -19.04
C LEU A 74 1.90 -0.65 -20.27
N HIS A 75 1.96 -1.98 -20.12
CA HIS A 75 2.38 -2.91 -21.20
C HIS A 75 1.21 -3.49 -22.01
N GLY A 76 0.01 -2.90 -21.94
CA GLY A 76 -1.14 -3.29 -22.75
C GLY A 76 -1.66 -4.71 -22.48
N LYS A 77 -1.42 -5.26 -21.29
CA LYS A 77 -1.82 -6.62 -20.91
C LYS A 77 -3.24 -6.71 -20.35
N LEU A 78 -3.92 -5.58 -20.17
CA LEU A 78 -5.26 -5.52 -19.59
C LEU A 78 -6.33 -5.43 -20.70
N ASP A 79 -7.39 -6.21 -20.56
CA ASP A 79 -8.57 -6.16 -21.41
C ASP A 79 -9.50 -5.02 -20.95
N ILE A 80 -9.50 -3.90 -21.68
CA ILE A 80 -10.27 -2.70 -21.36
C ILE A 80 -11.81 -2.89 -21.47
N SER A 81 -12.29 -4.01 -22.01
CA SER A 81 -13.72 -4.34 -21.96
C SER A 81 -14.19 -4.66 -20.52
N ARG A 82 -13.26 -4.97 -19.61
CA ARG A 82 -13.51 -5.21 -18.19
C ARG A 82 -13.38 -3.90 -17.41
N PRO A 83 -14.43 -3.45 -16.69
CA PRO A 83 -14.42 -2.14 -16.01
C PRO A 83 -13.25 -1.93 -15.05
N SER A 84 -12.84 -2.96 -14.30
CA SER A 84 -11.69 -2.87 -13.39
C SER A 84 -10.35 -2.73 -14.13
N HIS A 85 -10.20 -3.30 -15.32
CA HIS A 85 -9.02 -3.14 -16.15
C HIS A 85 -8.96 -1.73 -16.77
N LEU A 86 -10.09 -1.24 -17.29
CA LEU A 86 -10.19 0.13 -17.78
C LEU A 86 -9.85 1.15 -16.70
N TYR A 87 -10.33 0.94 -15.48
CA TYR A 87 -9.96 1.74 -14.31
C TYR A 87 -8.43 1.79 -14.12
N MET A 88 -7.75 0.63 -14.14
CA MET A 88 -6.28 0.57 -14.00
C MET A 88 -5.56 1.28 -15.15
N VAL A 89 -6.05 1.16 -16.38
CA VAL A 89 -5.45 1.83 -17.55
C VAL A 89 -5.59 3.35 -17.43
N CYS A 90 -6.74 3.86 -17.01
CA CYS A 90 -6.93 5.30 -16.78
C CYS A 90 -6.01 5.83 -15.67
N LEU A 91 -5.82 5.08 -14.59
CA LEU A 91 -4.88 5.45 -13.53
C LEU A 91 -3.42 5.40 -14.00
N CYS A 92 -3.06 4.42 -14.83
CA CYS A 92 -1.73 4.34 -15.43
C CYS A 92 -1.44 5.57 -16.29
N GLN A 93 -2.38 5.99 -17.16
CA GLN A 93 -2.24 7.21 -17.95
C GLN A 93 -2.06 8.45 -17.07
N TYR A 94 -2.87 8.56 -16.01
CA TYR A 94 -2.75 9.65 -15.04
C TYR A 94 -1.37 9.69 -14.38
N LEU A 95 -0.79 8.53 -14.06
CA LEU A 95 0.57 8.45 -13.54
C LEU A 95 1.60 8.93 -14.56
N LEU A 96 1.45 8.53 -15.84
CA LEU A 96 2.38 8.86 -16.91
C LEU A 96 2.46 10.37 -17.24
N GLU A 97 1.57 11.20 -16.73
CA GLU A 97 1.71 12.65 -16.82
C GLU A 97 2.94 13.19 -16.07
N GLU A 98 3.42 12.48 -15.02
CA GLU A 98 4.52 12.93 -14.18
C GLU A 98 5.55 11.83 -13.85
N VAL A 99 5.21 10.55 -14.06
CA VAL A 99 6.05 9.39 -13.75
C VAL A 99 6.43 8.71 -15.06
N THR A 100 7.71 8.36 -15.23
CA THR A 100 8.15 7.72 -16.49
C THR A 100 7.85 6.22 -16.51
N PRO A 101 7.73 5.61 -17.71
CA PRO A 101 7.59 4.16 -17.85
C PRO A 101 8.68 3.38 -17.10
N GLU A 102 9.93 3.82 -17.20
CA GLU A 102 11.08 3.16 -16.57
C GLU A 102 11.02 3.22 -15.03
N GLU A 103 10.35 4.22 -14.46
CA GLU A 103 10.13 4.28 -13.01
C GLU A 103 9.06 3.30 -12.58
N LEU A 104 8.00 3.13 -13.38
CA LEU A 104 6.97 2.11 -13.13
C LEU A 104 7.55 0.71 -13.30
N ASP A 105 8.41 0.48 -14.29
CA ASP A 105 9.13 -0.78 -14.47
C ASP A 105 10.00 -1.11 -13.25
N ARG A 106 10.77 -0.14 -12.74
CA ARG A 106 11.58 -0.33 -11.52
C ARG A 106 10.75 -0.68 -10.28
N LEU A 107 9.56 -0.12 -10.12
CA LEU A 107 8.66 -0.51 -9.04
C LEU A 107 8.17 -1.96 -9.18
N HIS A 108 7.89 -2.39 -10.41
CA HIS A 108 7.52 -3.78 -10.70
C HIS A 108 8.68 -4.77 -10.52
N GLU A 109 9.93 -4.34 -10.70
CA GLU A 109 11.13 -5.18 -10.48
C GLU A 109 11.45 -5.44 -9.00
N LEU A 110 10.81 -4.75 -8.06
CA LEU A 110 10.95 -5.00 -6.64
C LEU A 110 10.58 -6.47 -6.32
N PRO A 111 11.27 -7.12 -5.38
CA PRO A 111 10.98 -8.51 -5.02
C PRO A 111 9.60 -8.65 -4.34
N LEU A 112 9.01 -9.84 -4.44
CA LEU A 112 7.77 -10.19 -3.70
C LEU A 112 8.05 -10.37 -2.22
N GLN A 113 9.23 -10.90 -1.87
CA GLN A 113 9.66 -11.14 -0.51
C GLN A 113 11.14 -10.78 -0.34
N LEU A 114 11.47 -10.23 0.82
CA LEU A 114 12.84 -10.09 1.30
C LEU A 114 12.99 -10.72 2.68
N LEU A 115 14.10 -11.44 2.85
CA LEU A 115 14.56 -11.90 4.16
C LEU A 115 15.69 -10.99 4.61
N THR A 116 15.61 -10.49 5.83
CA THR A 116 16.61 -9.56 6.39
C THR A 116 16.92 -9.92 7.83
N LYS A 117 17.94 -9.26 8.39
CA LYS A 117 18.35 -9.47 9.77
C LYS A 117 18.57 -8.14 10.46
N VAL A 118 17.99 -7.99 11.66
CA VAL A 118 18.18 -6.83 12.53
C VAL A 118 18.66 -7.33 13.88
N GLY A 119 19.94 -7.08 14.18
CA GLY A 119 20.59 -7.77 15.31
C GLY A 119 20.62 -9.27 15.09
N ASP A 120 20.04 -10.03 16.03
CA ASP A 120 19.92 -11.49 15.92
C ASP A 120 18.56 -11.96 15.38
N LEU A 121 17.61 -11.03 15.15
CA LEU A 121 16.27 -11.36 14.64
C LEU A 121 16.29 -11.48 13.11
N GLU A 122 15.89 -12.62 12.59
CA GLU A 122 15.60 -12.83 11.19
C GLU A 122 14.14 -12.44 10.92
N ILE A 123 13.91 -11.68 9.87
CA ILE A 123 12.62 -11.04 9.55
C ILE A 123 12.29 -11.27 8.09
N ALA A 124 11.09 -11.81 7.83
CA ALA A 124 10.52 -11.91 6.49
C ALA A 124 9.64 -10.67 6.22
N VAL A 125 9.80 -10.06 5.06
CA VAL A 125 9.00 -8.91 4.61
C VAL A 125 8.38 -9.23 3.26
N THR A 126 7.06 -9.08 3.14
CA THR A 126 6.30 -9.35 1.93
C THR A 126 5.11 -8.39 1.84
N HIS A 127 4.53 -8.22 0.64
CA HIS A 127 3.27 -7.49 0.54
C HIS A 127 2.08 -8.34 0.99
N HIS A 128 2.03 -9.61 0.58
CA HIS A 128 1.00 -10.58 1.00
C HIS A 128 1.65 -11.92 1.35
N LEU A 129 1.55 -12.93 0.51
CA LEU A 129 2.24 -14.21 0.66
C LEU A 129 3.67 -14.14 0.08
N PRO A 130 4.57 -15.07 0.44
CA PRO A 130 5.95 -15.06 -0.06
C PRO A 130 6.07 -15.14 -1.59
N ASP A 131 5.13 -15.83 -2.25
CA ASP A 131 5.10 -16.10 -3.69
C ASP A 131 4.01 -15.30 -4.44
N LYS A 132 3.18 -14.52 -3.71
CA LYS A 132 2.02 -13.84 -4.27
C LYS A 132 1.68 -12.57 -3.49
N ASN A 133 1.56 -11.44 -4.19
CA ASN A 133 1.29 -10.13 -3.57
C ASN A 133 -0.21 -9.73 -3.52
N TRP A 134 -1.13 -10.63 -3.82
CA TRP A 134 -2.57 -10.39 -3.83
C TRP A 134 -3.33 -11.55 -3.21
N GLY A 135 -4.58 -11.33 -2.79
CA GLY A 135 -5.46 -12.37 -2.29
C GLY A 135 -6.16 -11.98 -0.98
N ARG A 136 -6.79 -12.96 -0.37
CA ARG A 136 -7.56 -12.79 0.88
C ARG A 136 -7.10 -13.73 1.99
N GLU A 137 -6.04 -14.44 1.79
CA GLU A 137 -5.55 -15.49 2.68
C GLU A 137 -5.15 -14.93 4.05
N LEU A 138 -4.51 -13.75 4.05
CA LEU A 138 -4.00 -13.11 5.28
C LEU A 138 -4.94 -12.06 5.87
N ILE A 139 -6.25 -12.10 5.56
CA ILE A 139 -7.21 -11.26 6.29
C ILE A 139 -7.22 -11.63 7.77
N HIS A 140 -7.50 -10.66 8.66
CA HIS A 140 -7.40 -10.85 10.12
C HIS A 140 -8.26 -11.99 10.69
N ILE A 141 -9.34 -12.39 9.99
CA ILE A 141 -10.20 -13.56 10.30
C ILE A 141 -9.78 -14.82 9.52
N GLY A 142 -8.64 -14.78 8.80
CA GLY A 142 -8.12 -15.89 8.02
C GLY A 142 -7.71 -17.08 8.89
N GLN A 143 -7.62 -18.24 8.25
CA GLN A 143 -7.19 -19.48 8.90
C GLN A 143 -5.73 -19.36 9.35
N GLN A 144 -5.38 -19.99 10.47
CA GLN A 144 -4.05 -19.93 11.06
C GLN A 144 -2.98 -20.44 10.11
N GLU A 145 -3.27 -21.49 9.38
CA GLU A 145 -2.37 -22.14 8.41
C GLU A 145 -1.89 -21.17 7.33
N ASN A 146 -2.73 -20.24 6.90
CA ASN A 146 -2.35 -19.22 5.92
C ASN A 146 -1.24 -18.30 6.45
N PHE A 147 -1.27 -18.00 7.73
CA PHE A 147 -0.26 -17.16 8.37
C PHE A 147 1.04 -17.92 8.67
N ASP A 148 0.94 -19.22 8.92
CA ASP A 148 2.10 -20.08 9.14
C ASP A 148 2.95 -20.20 7.86
N CYS A 149 2.32 -20.09 6.66
CA CYS A 149 3.04 -20.06 5.37
C CYS A 149 4.08 -18.95 5.24
N LEU A 150 3.95 -17.86 6.02
CA LEU A 150 4.94 -16.77 6.03
C LEU A 150 6.31 -17.21 6.53
N PHE A 151 6.38 -18.35 7.23
CA PHE A 151 7.58 -18.91 7.83
C PHE A 151 8.05 -20.19 7.15
N GLU A 152 7.37 -20.64 6.09
CA GLU A 152 7.78 -21.84 5.35
C GLU A 152 9.14 -21.62 4.66
N GLY A 153 10.04 -22.55 4.87
CA GLY A 153 11.37 -22.52 4.24
C GLY A 153 12.33 -21.45 4.77
N ASN A 154 12.01 -20.78 5.89
CA ASN A 154 12.87 -19.80 6.53
C ASN A 154 12.88 -19.97 8.06
N ASN A 155 13.82 -19.29 8.75
CA ASN A 155 13.97 -19.34 10.21
C ASN A 155 13.60 -18.00 10.86
N CYS A 156 12.74 -17.20 10.21
CA CYS A 156 12.39 -15.88 10.69
C CYS A 156 11.60 -15.94 12.00
N ALA A 157 11.93 -15.05 12.92
CA ALA A 157 11.19 -14.83 14.15
C ALA A 157 10.01 -13.89 13.97
N ILE A 158 10.07 -13.05 12.92
CA ILE A 158 9.07 -12.03 12.63
C ILE A 158 8.73 -12.11 11.13
N ALA A 159 7.43 -12.01 10.80
CA ALA A 159 6.95 -11.76 9.44
C ALA A 159 6.16 -10.46 9.40
N ILE A 160 6.40 -9.65 8.37
CA ILE A 160 5.75 -8.35 8.16
C ILE A 160 5.08 -8.36 6.79
N TYR A 161 3.78 -8.02 6.74
CA TYR A 161 3.01 -8.02 5.49
C TYR A 161 2.07 -6.80 5.41
N GLY A 162 1.64 -6.40 4.22
CA GLY A 162 0.73 -5.28 3.93
C GLY A 162 -0.64 -5.75 3.42
N HIS A 163 -1.11 -5.15 2.31
CA HIS A 163 -2.24 -5.57 1.46
C HIS A 163 -3.64 -5.52 2.10
N ILE A 164 -3.78 -5.88 3.37
CA ILE A 164 -5.09 -6.01 4.03
C ILE A 164 -5.61 -4.67 4.57
N HIS A 165 -4.77 -3.64 4.57
CA HIS A 165 -5.10 -2.27 5.02
C HIS A 165 -5.59 -2.18 6.47
N GLN A 166 -5.30 -3.16 7.30
CA GLN A 166 -5.73 -3.21 8.69
C GLN A 166 -4.58 -3.58 9.63
N GLN A 167 -4.36 -2.77 10.65
CA GLN A 167 -3.36 -3.04 11.66
C GLN A 167 -3.64 -4.36 12.37
N CYS A 168 -2.63 -5.23 12.42
CA CYS A 168 -2.72 -6.53 13.07
C CYS A 168 -1.39 -6.92 13.71
N LEU A 169 -1.46 -7.45 14.93
CA LEU A 169 -0.41 -8.21 15.59
C LEU A 169 -0.98 -9.57 15.95
N ARG A 170 -0.36 -10.61 15.45
CA ARG A 170 -0.72 -12.00 15.80
C ARG A 170 0.54 -12.88 15.85
N TYR A 171 0.35 -14.14 16.19
CA TYR A 171 1.44 -15.12 16.26
C TYR A 171 1.12 -16.32 15.39
N ALA A 172 2.13 -16.87 14.73
CA ALA A 172 2.08 -18.15 14.04
C ALA A 172 1.94 -19.29 15.04
N THR A 173 1.60 -20.49 14.56
CA THR A 173 1.51 -21.70 15.39
C THR A 173 2.85 -22.01 16.11
N GLY A 174 3.98 -21.69 15.48
CA GLY A 174 5.31 -21.83 16.09
C GLY A 174 5.71 -20.71 17.05
N GLY A 175 4.83 -19.73 17.33
CA GLY A 175 5.07 -18.62 18.24
C GLY A 175 5.78 -17.41 17.63
N GLN A 176 6.08 -17.42 16.33
CA GLN A 176 6.69 -16.29 15.61
C GLN A 176 5.69 -15.12 15.50
N MET A 177 6.22 -13.89 15.54
CA MET A 177 5.41 -12.67 15.48
C MET A 177 5.04 -12.31 14.04
N ILE A 178 3.79 -11.91 13.83
CA ILE A 178 3.27 -11.46 12.53
C ILE A 178 2.70 -10.05 12.67
N ILE A 179 3.13 -9.13 11.80
CA ILE A 179 2.79 -7.72 11.88
C ILE A 179 2.20 -7.26 10.54
N ASN A 180 1.06 -6.57 10.60
CA ASN A 180 0.56 -5.74 9.50
C ASN A 180 0.46 -4.29 9.99
N PRO A 181 1.13 -3.32 9.36
CA PRO A 181 1.13 -1.93 9.81
C PRO A 181 -0.18 -1.18 9.49
N GLY A 182 -1.09 -1.78 8.75
CA GLY A 182 -2.25 -1.11 8.16
C GLY A 182 -1.89 -0.37 6.87
N SER A 183 -2.76 0.52 6.42
CA SER A 183 -2.58 1.31 5.21
C SER A 183 -2.41 2.80 5.54
N ILE A 184 -1.46 3.46 4.86
CA ILE A 184 -1.30 4.91 4.94
C ILE A 184 -2.43 5.61 4.20
N GLY A 185 -2.73 5.16 2.98
CA GLY A 185 -3.63 5.87 2.08
C GLY A 185 -5.09 5.47 2.20
N GLN A 186 -5.37 4.21 2.51
CA GLN A 186 -6.71 3.64 2.43
C GLN A 186 -6.98 2.62 3.56
N PRO A 187 -6.99 3.02 4.84
CA PRO A 187 -7.33 2.13 5.94
C PRO A 187 -8.68 1.45 5.71
N PHE A 188 -8.77 0.15 6.03
CA PHE A 188 -9.95 -0.66 5.80
C PHE A 188 -10.47 -1.29 7.08
N PHE A 189 -11.79 -1.30 7.25
CA PHE A 189 -12.48 -1.98 8.34
C PHE A 189 -13.76 -2.64 7.82
N LEU A 190 -13.98 -3.89 8.19
CA LEU A 190 -15.22 -4.61 7.89
C LEU A 190 -16.41 -4.03 8.66
N ASP A 191 -16.21 -3.70 9.94
CA ASP A 191 -17.26 -3.13 10.79
C ASP A 191 -17.49 -1.65 10.47
N ALA A 192 -18.74 -1.25 10.27
CA ALA A 192 -19.12 0.11 9.92
C ALA A 192 -18.81 1.13 11.01
N CYS A 193 -18.82 0.74 12.29
CA CYS A 193 -18.49 1.64 13.39
C CYS A 193 -16.99 1.96 13.42
N LEU A 194 -16.14 1.00 13.04
CA LEU A 194 -14.69 1.17 12.98
C LEU A 194 -14.27 2.00 11.76
N ARG A 195 -15.05 1.98 10.66
CA ARG A 195 -14.81 2.84 9.48
C ARG A 195 -14.88 4.35 9.73
N LYS A 196 -15.28 4.77 10.92
CA LYS A 196 -15.24 6.19 11.32
C LYS A 196 -13.82 6.70 11.58
N ASP A 197 -12.84 5.81 11.78
CA ASP A 197 -11.43 6.16 12.00
C ASP A 197 -10.59 5.78 10.77
N LEU A 198 -10.54 6.68 9.80
CA LEU A 198 -9.76 6.54 8.57
C LEU A 198 -8.43 7.32 8.61
N ARG A 199 -7.89 7.56 9.81
CA ARG A 199 -6.54 8.14 9.94
C ARG A 199 -5.51 7.24 9.30
N ALA A 200 -4.48 7.84 8.66
CA ALA A 200 -3.37 7.12 8.09
C ALA A 200 -2.72 6.17 9.11
N GLN A 201 -2.47 4.92 8.72
CA GLN A 201 -1.93 3.89 9.59
C GLN A 201 -0.50 3.52 9.18
N TYR A 202 0.38 3.35 10.16
CA TYR A 202 1.69 2.75 10.00
C TYR A 202 2.11 2.11 11.33
N ALA A 203 3.23 1.39 11.37
CA ALA A 203 3.76 0.86 12.61
C ALA A 203 5.25 1.23 12.76
N ILE A 204 5.73 1.26 14.01
CA ILE A 204 7.15 1.36 14.31
C ILE A 204 7.59 0.06 14.97
N LEU A 205 8.44 -0.69 14.29
CA LEU A 205 9.13 -1.83 14.87
C LEU A 205 10.34 -1.31 15.65
N LYS A 206 10.37 -1.58 16.94
CA LYS A 206 11.44 -1.18 17.85
C LYS A 206 12.22 -2.43 18.24
N ILE A 207 13.52 -2.42 18.00
CA ILE A 207 14.42 -3.51 18.40
C ILE A 207 15.47 -2.90 19.31
N ASP A 208 15.57 -3.41 20.53
CA ASP A 208 16.53 -2.91 21.51
C ASP A 208 17.92 -3.57 21.41
N GLU A 209 18.82 -3.24 22.31
CA GLU A 209 20.20 -3.77 22.34
C GLU A 209 20.27 -5.25 22.72
N GLN A 210 19.23 -5.77 23.36
CA GLN A 210 19.08 -7.18 23.74
C GLN A 210 18.39 -7.99 22.64
N GLY A 211 17.93 -7.35 21.54
CA GLY A 211 17.18 -8.01 20.49
C GLY A 211 15.68 -8.20 20.81
N LEU A 212 15.16 -7.51 21.83
CA LEU A 212 13.73 -7.53 22.13
C LEU A 212 12.97 -6.65 21.13
N ALA A 213 11.97 -7.24 20.49
CA ALA A 213 11.12 -6.55 19.55
C ALA A 213 9.82 -6.07 20.20
N ASP A 214 9.42 -4.82 19.87
CA ASP A 214 8.16 -4.19 20.27
C ASP A 214 7.54 -3.47 19.07
N VAL A 215 6.21 -3.43 18.99
CA VAL A 215 5.45 -2.82 17.89
C VAL A 215 4.59 -1.70 18.40
N ASP A 216 4.77 -0.49 17.83
CA ASP A 216 3.96 0.69 18.15
C ASP A 216 3.07 1.00 16.93
N PHE A 217 1.80 0.63 17.01
CA PHE A 217 0.81 0.97 16.00
C PHE A 217 0.39 2.43 16.08
N ARG A 218 0.52 3.14 14.97
CA ARG A 218 0.29 4.57 14.87
C ARG A 218 -0.90 4.86 13.95
N ARG A 219 -1.71 5.84 14.34
CA ARG A 219 -2.79 6.41 13.52
C ARG A 219 -2.65 7.91 13.48
N VAL A 220 -2.41 8.45 12.30
CA VAL A 220 -2.05 9.86 12.10
C VAL A 220 -3.16 10.57 11.35
N ALA A 221 -3.70 11.63 11.94
CA ALA A 221 -4.65 12.49 11.24
C ALA A 221 -3.95 13.28 10.12
N TYR A 222 -4.62 13.39 8.98
CA TYR A 222 -4.18 14.20 7.84
C TYR A 222 -5.35 14.99 7.26
N ASP A 223 -5.08 15.95 6.40
CA ASP A 223 -6.11 16.79 5.78
C ASP A 223 -6.71 16.09 4.55
N VAL A 224 -7.80 15.34 4.78
CA VAL A 224 -8.56 14.64 3.74
C VAL A 224 -9.14 15.63 2.73
N ASN A 225 -9.60 16.81 3.17
CA ASN A 225 -10.17 17.81 2.26
C ASN A 225 -9.11 18.35 1.29
N LYS A 226 -7.90 18.59 1.78
CA LYS A 226 -6.76 18.98 0.93
C LYS A 226 -6.46 17.92 -0.12
N GLU A 227 -6.44 16.65 0.25
CA GLU A 227 -6.21 15.53 -0.68
C GLU A 227 -7.32 15.47 -1.75
N LEU A 228 -8.57 15.61 -1.36
CA LEU A 228 -9.71 15.60 -2.27
C LEU A 228 -9.75 16.85 -3.19
N GLU A 229 -9.33 18.01 -2.70
CA GLU A 229 -9.19 19.22 -3.52
C GLU A 229 -8.09 19.03 -4.58
N MET A 230 -6.96 18.43 -4.20
CA MET A 230 -5.89 18.07 -5.16
C MET A 230 -6.42 17.09 -6.20
N ALA A 231 -7.18 16.05 -5.80
CA ALA A 231 -7.75 15.07 -6.70
C ALA A 231 -8.67 15.70 -7.76
N ARG A 232 -9.48 16.68 -7.36
CA ARG A 232 -10.31 17.46 -8.31
C ARG A 232 -9.47 18.35 -9.21
N THR A 233 -8.52 19.09 -8.65
CA THR A 233 -7.64 20.02 -9.37
C THR A 233 -6.83 19.31 -10.44
N PHE A 234 -6.28 18.15 -10.11
CA PHE A 234 -5.47 17.33 -11.02
C PHE A 234 -6.32 16.39 -11.89
N LYS A 235 -7.66 16.50 -11.83
CA LYS A 235 -8.59 15.70 -12.63
C LYS A 235 -8.34 14.20 -12.48
N LEU A 236 -8.19 13.74 -11.24
CA LEU A 236 -7.98 12.33 -10.94
C LEU A 236 -9.11 11.49 -11.59
N PRO A 237 -8.81 10.52 -12.46
CA PRO A 237 -9.84 9.66 -13.04
C PRO A 237 -10.55 8.86 -11.95
N TYR A 238 -11.83 8.60 -12.15
CA TYR A 238 -12.68 7.94 -11.14
C TYR A 238 -12.64 8.61 -9.76
N TYR A 239 -12.67 9.92 -9.73
CA TYR A 239 -12.63 10.72 -8.49
C TYR A 239 -13.61 10.22 -7.42
N GLU A 240 -14.83 9.81 -7.79
CA GLU A 240 -15.85 9.33 -6.85
C GLU A 240 -15.41 8.05 -6.13
N VAL A 241 -14.73 7.15 -6.82
CA VAL A 241 -14.17 5.92 -6.22
C VAL A 241 -13.12 6.27 -5.17
N TYR A 242 -12.26 7.23 -5.46
CA TYR A 242 -11.27 7.74 -4.51
C TYR A 242 -11.91 8.45 -3.33
N TYR A 243 -12.91 9.29 -3.59
CA TYR A 243 -13.69 9.97 -2.56
C TYR A 243 -14.34 8.99 -1.58
N GLU A 244 -15.04 7.95 -2.08
CA GLU A 244 -15.69 6.93 -1.25
C GLU A 244 -14.69 6.20 -0.35
N SER A 245 -13.48 5.92 -0.85
CA SER A 245 -12.46 5.26 -0.04
C SER A 245 -11.91 6.16 1.07
N LEU A 246 -11.70 7.47 0.81
CA LEU A 246 -11.15 8.40 1.80
C LEU A 246 -12.16 8.90 2.84
N VAL A 247 -13.44 9.05 2.44
CA VAL A 247 -14.47 9.64 3.32
C VAL A 247 -15.29 8.56 4.03
N HIS A 248 -15.54 7.44 3.35
CA HIS A 248 -16.45 6.39 3.84
C HIS A 248 -15.75 5.06 4.12
N GLY A 249 -14.47 4.91 3.74
CA GLY A 249 -13.73 3.65 3.87
C GLY A 249 -14.35 2.52 3.02
N ILE A 250 -14.94 2.88 1.86
CA ILE A 250 -15.58 1.95 0.94
C ILE A 250 -14.75 1.85 -0.33
N HIS A 251 -14.25 0.65 -0.62
CA HIS A 251 -13.42 0.40 -1.79
C HIS A 251 -14.24 -0.21 -2.92
N HIS A 252 -14.19 0.42 -4.10
CA HIS A 252 -15.00 0.04 -5.27
C HIS A 252 -14.20 -0.59 -6.40
N THR A 253 -12.94 -0.99 -6.19
CA THR A 253 -12.06 -1.56 -7.23
C THR A 253 -12.68 -2.76 -7.96
N HIS A 254 -13.57 -3.49 -7.31
CA HIS A 254 -14.28 -4.64 -7.87
C HIS A 254 -15.79 -4.39 -8.08
N ASN A 255 -16.27 -3.15 -7.92
CA ASN A 255 -17.64 -2.80 -8.22
C ASN A 255 -17.80 -2.49 -9.72
N HIS A 256 -17.92 -3.54 -10.52
CA HIS A 256 -17.92 -3.44 -11.98
C HIS A 256 -19.06 -2.56 -12.52
N ASP A 257 -20.22 -2.54 -11.88
CA ASP A 257 -21.35 -1.72 -12.33
C ASP A 257 -21.10 -0.24 -12.11
N LEU A 258 -20.57 0.13 -10.94
CA LEU A 258 -20.19 1.52 -10.67
C LEU A 258 -19.06 1.98 -11.61
N LEU A 259 -18.01 1.18 -11.76
CA LEU A 259 -16.89 1.51 -12.64
C LEU A 259 -17.33 1.68 -14.08
N ARG A 260 -18.25 0.82 -14.58
CA ARG A 260 -18.83 0.94 -15.92
C ARG A 260 -19.61 2.24 -16.07
N ALA A 261 -20.51 2.54 -15.12
CA ALA A 261 -21.34 3.75 -15.17
C ALA A 261 -20.48 5.02 -15.19
N ILE A 262 -19.39 5.07 -14.40
CA ILE A 262 -18.45 6.20 -14.42
C ILE A 262 -17.72 6.25 -15.78
N SER A 263 -17.24 5.11 -16.29
CA SER A 263 -16.52 5.06 -17.56
C SER A 263 -17.36 5.55 -18.74
N GLU A 264 -18.64 5.17 -18.78
CA GLU A 264 -19.57 5.59 -19.83
C GLU A 264 -19.91 7.08 -19.73
N ARG A 265 -20.13 7.59 -18.52
CA ARG A 265 -20.42 9.01 -18.27
C ARG A 265 -19.26 9.92 -18.66
N GLU A 266 -18.04 9.53 -18.33
CA GLU A 266 -16.81 10.30 -18.59
C GLU A 266 -16.20 9.99 -19.97
N ASP A 267 -16.75 9.02 -20.71
CA ASP A 267 -16.25 8.55 -22.03
C ASP A 267 -14.75 8.17 -22.02
N TYR A 268 -14.32 7.47 -20.98
CA TYR A 268 -12.90 7.11 -20.83
C TYR A 268 -12.36 6.26 -21.98
N VAL A 269 -13.19 5.42 -22.61
CA VAL A 269 -12.76 4.60 -23.78
C VAL A 269 -12.37 5.48 -24.96
N ALA A 270 -13.08 6.58 -25.22
CA ALA A 270 -12.73 7.51 -26.30
C ALA A 270 -11.44 8.27 -25.97
N GLN A 271 -11.29 8.73 -24.71
CA GLN A 271 -10.07 9.41 -24.26
C GLN A 271 -8.83 8.54 -24.40
N LEU A 272 -8.93 7.21 -24.16
CA LEU A 272 -7.83 6.27 -24.33
C LEU A 272 -7.40 6.12 -25.80
N LYS A 273 -8.34 6.19 -26.77
CA LYS A 273 -8.01 6.07 -28.21
C LYS A 273 -7.17 7.23 -28.73
N GLU A 274 -7.19 8.36 -28.06
CA GLU A 274 -6.33 9.51 -28.39
C GLU A 274 -4.90 9.35 -27.85
N PHE A 275 -4.67 8.36 -26.98
CA PHE A 275 -3.40 8.12 -26.32
C PHE A 275 -2.59 6.95 -26.92
N PHE A 276 -3.25 6.02 -27.60
CA PHE A 276 -2.66 4.89 -28.33
C PHE A 276 -2.85 5.08 -29.84
#